data_6dfb2fd10ac224d13ce05f8e332ea173
#
_entry.id   6dfb2fd10ac224d13ce05f8e332ea173
#
_cell.length_a   1.000
_cell.length_b   1.000
_cell.length_c   1.000
_cell.angle_alpha   90.00
_cell.angle_beta   90.00
_cell.angle_gamma   90.00
#
_symmetry.space_group_name_H-M   'P 1'
#
loop_
_entity.id
_entity.type
_entity.pdbx_description
1 polymer ?
#
loop_
_entity_poly.entity_id
_entity_poly.type
_entity_poly.pdbx_seq_one_letter_code
_entity_poly.pdbx_strand_id
1 'polypeptide(L)'
;MLPDTLHQLPQPERFAYAKLLAHVTRIDDELSIDEMAVFEQRLGTALLSPSQRKEIRNFLKDPPSLSECLEGLGPVSGRLALRDATLMTAADGHVDPEERLVLDSIAMHVGLPSEVVDNLLEWVLKGYDLSLIHI
;
A
#
# COMPACT_ATOMS: atom_id res chain seq x y z
N MET A 1 15.01 -3.25 -6.15
CA MET A 1 13.84 -2.75 -5.46
C MET A 1 14.04 -1.34 -4.95
N LEU A 2 12.97 -0.56 -4.83
CA LEU A 2 13.07 0.82 -4.35
C LEU A 2 13.58 0.85 -2.91
N PRO A 3 14.57 1.71 -2.59
CA PRO A 3 14.98 1.90 -1.21
C PRO A 3 13.84 2.53 -0.40
N ASP A 4 13.80 2.24 0.89
CA ASP A 4 12.77 2.81 1.77
C ASP A 4 13.18 4.21 2.22
N THR A 5 12.75 5.22 1.47
CA THR A 5 13.03 6.63 1.72
C THR A 5 11.79 7.38 2.23
N LEU A 6 10.76 6.65 2.63
CA LEU A 6 9.49 7.25 3.04
C LEU A 6 9.66 8.32 4.13
N HIS A 7 10.52 8.06 5.11
CA HIS A 7 10.77 9.00 6.22
C HIS A 7 11.41 10.32 5.78
N GLN A 8 11.97 10.37 4.57
CA GLN A 8 12.62 11.58 4.02
C GLN A 8 11.64 12.46 3.23
N LEU A 9 10.43 11.98 2.97
CA LEU A 9 9.44 12.71 2.20
C LEU A 9 8.74 13.77 3.05
N PRO A 10 8.20 14.84 2.42
CA PRO A 10 7.38 15.82 3.12
C PRO A 10 6.20 15.17 3.83
N GLN A 11 5.82 15.73 4.98
CA GLN A 11 4.73 15.20 5.78
C GLN A 11 3.40 15.03 5.01
N PRO A 12 2.98 15.98 4.16
CA PRO A 12 1.75 15.80 3.38
C PRO A 12 1.78 14.55 2.48
N GLU A 13 2.93 14.22 1.90
CA GLU A 13 3.08 13.02 1.08
C GLU A 13 3.07 11.76 1.92
N ARG A 14 3.68 11.78 3.11
CA ARG A 14 3.63 10.65 4.05
C ARG A 14 2.21 10.38 4.53
N PHE A 15 1.45 11.44 4.77
CA PHE A 15 0.04 11.31 5.14
C PHE A 15 -0.79 10.75 3.98
N ALA A 16 -0.58 11.23 2.75
CA ALA A 16 -1.26 10.71 1.56
C ALA A 16 -0.94 9.23 1.33
N TYR A 17 0.30 8.83 1.53
CA TYR A 17 0.73 7.43 1.47
C TYR A 17 -0.07 6.57 2.46
N ALA A 18 -0.13 6.99 3.73
CA ALA A 18 -0.85 6.24 4.76
C ALA A 18 -2.36 6.19 4.48
N LYS A 19 -2.92 7.27 3.96
CA LYS A 19 -4.33 7.36 3.57
C LYS A 19 -4.66 6.34 2.48
N LEU A 20 -3.77 6.20 1.48
CA LEU A 20 -3.93 5.20 0.44
C LEU A 20 -3.87 3.78 1.00
N LEU A 21 -2.95 3.51 1.93
CA LEU A 21 -2.88 2.19 2.55
C LEU A 21 -4.17 1.85 3.31
N ALA A 22 -4.77 2.82 3.97
CA ALA A 22 -6.06 2.62 4.63
C ALA A 22 -7.17 2.27 3.62
N HIS A 23 -7.18 2.95 2.46
CA HIS A 23 -8.11 2.64 1.38
C HIS A 23 -7.93 1.21 0.89
N VAL A 24 -6.69 0.81 0.63
CA VAL A 24 -6.35 -0.54 0.13
C VAL A 24 -6.77 -1.60 1.13
N THR A 25 -6.53 -1.36 2.41
CA THR A 25 -6.89 -2.29 3.49
C THR A 25 -8.40 -2.57 3.52
N ARG A 26 -9.22 -1.65 3.05
CA ARG A 26 -10.69 -1.73 3.12
C ARG A 26 -11.36 -2.01 1.77
N ILE A 27 -10.61 -2.41 0.73
CA ILE A 27 -11.19 -2.68 -0.60
C ILE A 27 -12.24 -3.80 -0.52
N ASP A 28 -11.92 -4.91 0.12
CA ASP A 28 -12.91 -5.93 0.46
C ASP A 28 -13.24 -5.76 1.94
N ASP A 29 -14.45 -6.05 2.35
CA ASP A 29 -14.89 -5.83 3.73
C ASP A 29 -14.24 -6.78 4.75
N GLU A 30 -13.36 -7.67 4.29
CA GLU A 30 -12.66 -8.62 5.15
C GLU A 30 -11.22 -8.18 5.39
N LEU A 31 -10.92 -7.87 6.67
CA LEU A 31 -9.56 -7.57 7.09
C LEU A 31 -8.92 -8.83 7.63
N SER A 32 -7.92 -9.36 6.92
CA SER A 32 -7.13 -10.46 7.45
C SER A 32 -6.16 -9.93 8.51
N ILE A 33 -5.72 -10.82 9.39
CA ILE A 33 -4.71 -10.51 10.40
C ILE A 33 -3.41 -10.11 9.72
N ASP A 34 -3.06 -10.77 8.61
CA ASP A 34 -1.85 -10.50 7.85
C ASP A 34 -1.87 -9.12 7.22
N GLU A 35 -2.99 -8.73 6.61
CA GLU A 35 -3.16 -7.38 6.03
C GLU A 35 -3.05 -6.30 7.10
N MET A 36 -3.66 -6.53 8.26
CA MET A 36 -3.63 -5.57 9.36
C MET A 36 -2.22 -5.42 9.92
N ALA A 37 -1.47 -6.52 10.04
CA ALA A 37 -0.10 -6.50 10.51
C ALA A 37 0.79 -5.67 9.57
N VAL A 38 0.67 -5.87 8.25
CA VAL A 38 1.43 -5.09 7.27
C VAL A 38 1.04 -3.62 7.32
N PHE A 39 -0.26 -3.33 7.41
CA PHE A 39 -0.76 -1.96 7.54
C PHE A 39 -0.14 -1.24 8.74
N GLU A 40 -0.19 -1.84 9.93
CA GLU A 40 0.35 -1.23 11.15
C GLU A 40 1.87 -1.04 11.06
N GLN A 41 2.58 -1.99 10.47
CA GLN A 41 4.02 -1.87 10.26
C GLN A 41 4.35 -0.68 9.36
N ARG A 42 3.65 -0.55 8.25
CA ARG A 42 3.91 0.55 7.30
C ARG A 42 3.45 1.90 7.86
N LEU A 43 2.39 1.92 8.63
CA LEU A 43 1.94 3.13 9.30
C LEU A 43 3.02 3.66 10.26
N GLY A 44 3.69 2.77 10.97
CA GLY A 44 4.81 3.14 11.83
C GLY A 44 5.97 3.78 11.08
N THR A 45 6.28 3.29 9.86
CA THR A 45 7.38 3.84 9.06
C THR A 45 7.07 5.20 8.44
N ALA A 46 5.80 5.60 8.37
CA ALA A 46 5.40 6.89 7.83
C ALA A 46 5.72 8.07 8.78
N LEU A 47 6.05 7.78 10.04
CA LEU A 47 6.45 8.77 11.03
C LEU A 47 5.44 9.92 11.19
N LEU A 48 4.17 9.56 11.27
CA LEU A 48 3.09 10.52 11.47
C LEU A 48 2.91 10.86 12.95
N SER A 49 2.35 12.04 13.24
CA SER A 49 2.00 12.40 14.60
C SER A 49 0.92 11.47 15.17
N PRO A 50 0.77 11.38 16.51
CA PRO A 50 -0.29 10.55 17.09
C PRO A 50 -1.69 10.92 16.60
N SER A 51 -1.98 12.21 16.41
CA SER A 51 -3.27 12.66 15.89
C SER A 51 -3.49 12.24 14.45
N GLN A 52 -2.46 12.30 13.61
CA GLN A 52 -2.54 11.84 12.23
C GLN A 52 -2.71 10.34 12.14
N ARG A 53 -2.01 9.57 12.97
CA ARG A 53 -2.20 8.10 13.02
C ARG A 53 -3.62 7.74 13.42
N LYS A 54 -4.20 8.47 14.39
CA LYS A 54 -5.59 8.28 14.78
C LYS A 54 -6.53 8.55 13.62
N GLU A 55 -6.30 9.63 12.87
CA GLU A 55 -7.10 9.97 11.69
C GLU A 55 -7.02 8.89 10.63
N ILE A 56 -5.82 8.37 10.34
CA ILE A 56 -5.62 7.27 9.40
C ILE A 56 -6.39 6.02 9.84
N ARG A 57 -6.33 5.67 11.13
CA ARG A 57 -7.08 4.51 11.64
C ARG A 57 -8.58 4.70 11.52
N ASN A 58 -9.07 5.94 11.65
CA ASN A 58 -10.49 6.24 11.45
C ASN A 58 -10.91 6.01 9.99
N PHE A 59 -10.01 6.19 9.03
CA PHE A 59 -10.29 5.87 7.63
C PHE A 59 -10.54 4.39 7.38
N LEU A 60 -10.16 3.51 8.31
CA LEU A 60 -10.53 2.10 8.21
C LEU A 60 -12.03 1.88 8.41
N LYS A 61 -12.72 2.81 9.07
CA LYS A 61 -14.17 2.75 9.25
C LYS A 61 -14.93 3.45 8.12
N ASP A 62 -14.33 4.51 7.58
CA ASP A 62 -14.90 5.31 6.49
C ASP A 62 -13.77 5.68 5.53
N PRO A 63 -13.38 4.76 4.65
CA PRO A 63 -12.21 4.98 3.79
C PRO A 63 -12.46 6.10 2.78
N PRO A 64 -11.43 6.94 2.53
CA PRO A 64 -11.51 7.96 1.49
C PRO A 64 -11.54 7.30 0.11
N SER A 65 -12.01 8.04 -0.89
CA SER A 65 -12.02 7.54 -2.26
C SER A 65 -10.58 7.38 -2.78
N LEU A 66 -10.40 6.49 -3.74
CA LEU A 66 -9.09 6.29 -4.38
C LEU A 66 -8.57 7.60 -4.99
N SER A 67 -9.44 8.36 -5.63
CA SER A 67 -9.10 9.64 -6.26
C SER A 67 -8.50 10.62 -5.24
N GLU A 68 -9.11 10.74 -4.07
CA GLU A 68 -8.60 11.59 -2.99
C GLU A 68 -7.22 11.14 -2.50
N CYS A 69 -7.02 9.82 -2.40
CA CYS A 69 -5.76 9.26 -1.96
C CYS A 69 -4.63 9.56 -2.95
N LEU A 70 -4.92 9.48 -4.24
CA LEU A 70 -3.92 9.69 -5.29
C LEU A 70 -3.48 11.15 -5.42
N GLU A 71 -4.38 12.09 -5.15
CA GLU A 71 -4.10 13.52 -5.33
C GLU A 71 -2.86 14.00 -4.56
N GLY A 72 -2.64 13.48 -3.36
CA GLY A 72 -1.53 13.91 -2.51
C GLY A 72 -0.22 13.19 -2.79
N LEU A 73 -0.19 12.23 -3.71
CA LEU A 73 1.00 11.43 -3.97
C LEU A 73 1.86 12.03 -5.06
N GLY A 74 3.15 12.18 -4.75
CA GLY A 74 4.18 12.56 -5.73
C GLY A 74 4.79 11.34 -6.39
N PRO A 75 5.80 11.53 -7.28
CA PRO A 75 6.43 10.41 -7.99
C PRO A 75 7.08 9.39 -7.08
N VAL A 76 7.77 9.81 -6.03
CA VAL A 76 8.46 8.90 -5.11
C VAL A 76 7.47 8.29 -4.12
N SER A 77 6.64 9.11 -3.48
CA SER A 77 5.63 8.61 -2.53
C SER A 77 4.64 7.67 -3.21
N GLY A 78 4.27 7.95 -4.46
CA GLY A 78 3.38 7.08 -5.23
C GLY A 78 4.00 5.71 -5.53
N ARG A 79 5.28 5.67 -5.86
CA ARG A 79 5.98 4.40 -6.11
C ARG A 79 6.12 3.58 -4.83
N LEU A 80 6.44 4.24 -3.72
CA LEU A 80 6.49 3.56 -2.41
C LEU A 80 5.10 3.05 -2.01
N ALA A 81 4.06 3.84 -2.26
CA ALA A 81 2.69 3.42 -2.02
C ALA A 81 2.31 2.20 -2.87
N LEU A 82 2.72 2.16 -4.13
CA LEU A 82 2.47 1.02 -5.01
C LEU A 82 3.17 -0.23 -4.47
N ARG A 83 4.44 -0.12 -4.09
CA ARG A 83 5.19 -1.24 -3.51
C ARG A 83 4.48 -1.79 -2.28
N ASP A 84 4.13 -0.92 -1.35
CA ASP A 84 3.58 -1.34 -0.06
C ASP A 84 2.12 -1.78 -0.18
N ALA A 85 1.34 -1.17 -1.08
CA ALA A 85 -0.01 -1.65 -1.39
C ALA A 85 0.04 -3.05 -1.99
N THR A 86 1.03 -3.33 -2.86
CA THR A 86 1.23 -4.67 -3.42
C THR A 86 1.57 -5.68 -2.34
N LEU A 87 2.49 -5.33 -1.43
CA LEU A 87 2.85 -6.19 -0.30
C LEU A 87 1.63 -6.48 0.57
N MET A 88 0.81 -5.48 0.82
CA MET A 88 -0.35 -5.61 1.69
C MET A 88 -1.46 -6.45 1.05
N THR A 89 -1.76 -6.22 -0.23
CA THR A 89 -2.80 -6.98 -0.92
C THR A 89 -2.42 -8.42 -1.15
N ALA A 90 -1.13 -8.71 -1.32
CA ALA A 90 -0.62 -10.06 -1.52
C ALA A 90 -0.21 -10.76 -0.21
N ALA A 91 -0.51 -10.17 0.94
CA ALA A 91 -0.08 -10.69 2.24
C ALA A 91 -0.58 -12.11 2.54
N ASP A 92 -1.75 -12.48 2.01
CA ASP A 92 -2.32 -13.81 2.18
C ASP A 92 -2.03 -14.76 1.01
N GLY A 93 -1.20 -14.34 0.06
CA GLY A 93 -0.74 -15.16 -1.06
C GLY A 93 -1.56 -15.03 -2.34
N HIS A 94 -2.59 -14.19 -2.37
CA HIS A 94 -3.37 -13.94 -3.58
C HIS A 94 -3.88 -12.50 -3.63
N VAL A 95 -4.28 -12.06 -4.83
CA VAL A 95 -4.78 -10.70 -5.07
C VAL A 95 -6.10 -10.79 -5.82
N ASP A 96 -7.15 -10.18 -5.28
CA ASP A 96 -8.47 -10.13 -5.91
C ASP A 96 -8.47 -9.16 -7.09
N PRO A 97 -9.39 -9.34 -8.08
CA PRO A 97 -9.50 -8.42 -9.21
C PRO A 97 -9.72 -6.95 -8.81
N GLU A 98 -10.48 -6.68 -7.76
CA GLU A 98 -10.71 -5.33 -7.27
C GLU A 98 -9.43 -4.70 -6.73
N GLU A 99 -8.65 -5.47 -5.99
CA GLU A 99 -7.35 -5.04 -5.49
C GLU A 99 -6.39 -4.76 -6.64
N ARG A 100 -6.40 -5.62 -7.68
CA ARG A 100 -5.57 -5.43 -8.87
C ARG A 100 -5.90 -4.11 -9.58
N LEU A 101 -7.18 -3.76 -9.68
CA LEU A 101 -7.58 -2.50 -10.30
C LEU A 101 -7.02 -1.29 -9.55
N VAL A 102 -6.97 -1.35 -8.23
CA VAL A 102 -6.41 -0.27 -7.42
C VAL A 102 -4.90 -0.16 -7.66
N LEU A 103 -4.19 -1.29 -7.69
CA LEU A 103 -2.75 -1.29 -7.98
C LEU A 103 -2.46 -0.70 -9.36
N ASP A 104 -3.24 -1.06 -10.38
CA ASP A 104 -3.09 -0.51 -11.71
C ASP A 104 -3.36 1.01 -11.74
N SER A 105 -4.31 1.48 -10.95
CA SER A 105 -4.62 2.92 -10.84
C SER A 105 -3.47 3.69 -10.20
N ILE A 106 -2.84 3.15 -9.18
CA ILE A 106 -1.67 3.76 -8.55
C ILE A 106 -0.52 3.82 -9.57
N ALA A 107 -0.27 2.73 -10.29
CA ALA A 107 0.78 2.66 -11.29
C ALA A 107 0.56 3.72 -12.38
N MET A 108 -0.67 3.84 -12.87
CA MET A 108 -1.02 4.83 -13.88
C MET A 108 -0.78 6.26 -13.37
N HIS A 109 -1.15 6.53 -12.12
CA HIS A 109 -0.98 7.85 -11.51
C HIS A 109 0.50 8.29 -11.50
N VAL A 110 1.43 7.36 -11.27
CA VAL A 110 2.85 7.65 -11.24
C VAL A 110 3.56 7.40 -12.58
N GLY A 111 2.80 7.16 -13.64
CA GLY A 111 3.34 7.01 -14.98
C GLY A 111 4.01 5.67 -15.26
N LEU A 112 3.64 4.63 -14.54
CA LEU A 112 4.18 3.28 -14.74
C LEU A 112 3.18 2.41 -15.51
N PRO A 113 3.65 1.52 -16.42
CA PRO A 113 2.76 0.59 -17.12
C PRO A 113 2.29 -0.52 -16.19
N SER A 114 1.16 -1.16 -16.52
CA SER A 114 0.59 -2.25 -15.71
C SER A 114 1.53 -3.45 -15.60
N GLU A 115 2.50 -3.60 -16.52
CA GLU A 115 3.53 -4.64 -16.44
C GLU A 115 4.35 -4.55 -15.16
N VAL A 116 4.54 -3.33 -14.63
CA VAL A 116 5.25 -3.12 -13.36
C VAL A 116 4.47 -3.77 -12.23
N VAL A 117 3.13 -3.68 -12.25
CA VAL A 117 2.29 -4.33 -11.26
C VAL A 117 2.44 -5.85 -11.36
N ASP A 118 2.44 -6.41 -12.58
CA ASP A 118 2.66 -7.85 -12.79
C ASP A 118 3.99 -8.28 -12.18
N ASN A 119 5.05 -7.51 -12.43
CA ASN A 119 6.39 -7.83 -11.93
C ASN A 119 6.47 -7.76 -10.41
N LEU A 120 5.83 -6.76 -9.80
CA LEU A 120 5.78 -6.62 -8.35
C LEU A 120 5.02 -7.78 -7.71
N LEU A 121 3.88 -8.15 -8.27
CA LEU A 121 3.07 -9.27 -7.77
C LEU A 121 3.84 -10.58 -7.88
N GLU A 122 4.47 -10.82 -9.01
CA GLU A 122 5.30 -12.02 -9.20
C GLU A 122 6.42 -12.08 -8.16
N TRP A 123 7.10 -10.97 -7.94
CA TRP A 123 8.17 -10.89 -6.95
C TRP A 123 7.67 -11.17 -5.54
N VAL A 124 6.54 -10.58 -5.13
CA VAL A 124 5.98 -10.78 -3.79
C VAL A 124 5.51 -12.21 -3.60
N LEU A 125 4.73 -12.75 -4.55
CA LEU A 125 4.19 -14.10 -4.44
C LEU A 125 5.30 -15.15 -4.50
N LYS A 126 6.32 -14.94 -5.30
CA LYS A 126 7.48 -15.82 -5.37
C LYS A 126 8.29 -15.79 -4.07
N GLY A 127 8.35 -14.65 -3.40
CA GLY A 127 8.97 -14.53 -2.08
C GLY A 127 8.27 -15.39 -1.04
N TYR A 128 6.94 -15.43 -1.05
CA TYR A 128 6.17 -16.32 -0.17
C TYR A 128 6.47 -17.80 -0.46
N ASP A 129 6.49 -18.18 -1.74
CA ASP A 129 6.81 -19.56 -2.13
C ASP A 129 8.20 -19.96 -1.65
N LEU A 130 9.20 -19.10 -1.81
CA LEU A 130 10.56 -19.35 -1.33
C LEU A 130 10.61 -19.48 0.18
N SER A 131 9.83 -18.67 0.90
CA SER A 131 9.74 -18.76 2.37
C SER A 131 9.19 -20.10 2.81
N LEU A 132 8.19 -20.62 2.11
CA LEU A 132 7.61 -21.94 2.41
C LEU A 132 8.62 -23.07 2.17
N ILE A 133 9.47 -22.96 1.15
CA ILE A 133 10.47 -23.97 0.84
C ILE A 133 11.59 -23.99 1.89
N HIS A 134 11.93 -22.85 2.47
CA HIS A 134 13.03 -22.72 3.39
C HIS A 134 12.64 -22.82 4.88
N ILE A 135 11.39 -23.01 5.16
CA ILE A 135 10.90 -23.30 6.50
C ILE A 135 11.00 -24.81 6.74
#